data_74f0a7d0988db38a50a76a0674072168
#
_entry.id   74f0a7d0988db38a50a76a0674072168
#
_cell.length_a   1.000
_cell.length_b   1.000
_cell.length_c   1.000
_cell.angle_alpha   90.00
_cell.angle_beta   90.00
_cell.angle_gamma   90.00
#
_symmetry.space_group_name_H-M   'P 1'
#
loop_
_entity.id
_entity.type
_entity.pdbx_description
1 polymer ?
#
loop_
_entity_poly.entity_id
_entity_poly.type
_entity_poly.pdbx_seq_one_letter_code
_entity_poly.pdbx_strand_id
1 'polypeptide(L)'
;MHKIPVTVITGFLGAGKTTLIRHLLQNNEGRRIAVLVNEFGEIGIDGELLRDCQVCPPENEGTGAPAATTGDGMTNIVELTNGCLCCTVQEEFLPTMQELLKRRDQLDCILIETSGLALPKPLVQAFRWPEIRIGATVDSVITVVDCEALSKGQVVGDLEALNAQRQADASLEHETPIEELFEDQLACADLVLLTKVDRVDAEGQALVQKWLKQELSDSVKVVSCNQGQVSSDLLLGFNAAVEDDLENRPSHHDTEEEHEHDDDINSVQFIVDESFEPTVLIDRLQALVKQQEIYRVKGFVDVPNKSMRLVLQGVGDRFDYFYDRLWKPAELRQTRLVLIGRSLDQEQVKASLKSS
;
A
#
# COMPACT_ATOMS: atom_id res chain seq x y z
N MET A 1 -10.65 12.52 -14.84
CA MET A 1 -10.81 12.99 -13.44
C MET A 1 -9.72 12.29 -12.64
N HIS A 2 -8.98 13.00 -11.80
CA HIS A 2 -7.96 12.36 -10.95
C HIS A 2 -8.66 11.55 -9.85
N LYS A 3 -8.29 10.27 -9.73
CA LYS A 3 -8.74 9.42 -8.63
C LYS A 3 -7.79 9.58 -7.45
N ILE A 4 -8.31 9.51 -6.23
CA ILE A 4 -7.48 9.50 -5.01
C ILE A 4 -6.86 8.11 -4.88
N PRO A 5 -5.52 8.00 -4.74
CA PRO A 5 -4.88 6.73 -4.44
C PRO A 5 -5.18 6.29 -3.01
N VAL A 6 -5.45 5.00 -2.85
CA VAL A 6 -5.76 4.37 -1.57
C VAL A 6 -4.77 3.25 -1.30
N THR A 7 -4.08 3.31 -0.19
CA THR A 7 -3.20 2.22 0.27
C THR A 7 -3.93 1.44 1.36
N VAL A 8 -4.10 0.14 1.15
CA VAL A 8 -4.68 -0.78 2.13
C VAL A 8 -3.54 -1.41 2.93
N ILE A 9 -3.60 -1.29 4.25
CA ILE A 9 -2.63 -1.87 5.18
C ILE A 9 -3.32 -2.98 5.96
N THR A 10 -2.89 -4.21 5.73
CA THR A 10 -3.40 -5.43 6.37
C THR A 10 -2.31 -6.17 7.13
N GLY A 11 -2.65 -7.24 7.82
CA GLY A 11 -1.73 -8.05 8.62
C GLY A 11 -2.30 -8.31 10.02
N PHE A 12 -1.85 -9.36 10.69
CA PHE A 12 -2.37 -9.79 11.98
C PHE A 12 -2.22 -8.76 13.10
N LEU A 13 -2.95 -8.99 14.20
CA LEU A 13 -2.85 -8.21 15.43
C LEU A 13 -1.38 -8.21 15.92
N GLY A 14 -0.89 -7.03 16.30
CA GLY A 14 0.48 -6.85 16.79
C GLY A 14 1.58 -6.93 15.73
N ALA A 15 1.27 -7.09 14.44
CA ALA A 15 2.25 -7.07 13.35
C ALA A 15 2.90 -5.69 13.15
N GLY A 16 2.30 -4.60 13.66
CA GLY A 16 2.87 -3.26 13.60
C GLY A 16 2.20 -2.31 12.61
N LYS A 17 0.96 -2.60 12.17
CA LYS A 17 0.18 -1.75 11.27
C LYS A 17 0.04 -0.31 11.75
N THR A 18 -0.44 -0.12 12.99
CA THR A 18 -0.61 1.20 13.61
C THR A 18 0.70 1.94 13.78
N THR A 19 1.79 1.23 14.08
CA THR A 19 3.15 1.80 14.15
C THR A 19 3.60 2.32 12.79
N LEU A 20 3.33 1.57 11.73
CA LEU A 20 3.60 1.97 10.35
C LEU A 20 2.81 3.23 9.97
N ILE A 21 1.51 3.24 10.22
CA ILE A 21 0.64 4.39 9.92
C ILE A 21 1.12 5.63 10.66
N ARG A 22 1.44 5.50 11.96
CA ARG A 22 2.01 6.62 12.75
C ARG A 22 3.28 7.16 12.11
N HIS A 23 4.20 6.29 11.69
CA HIS A 23 5.42 6.70 11.02
C HIS A 23 5.14 7.47 9.72
N LEU A 24 4.21 6.96 8.89
CA LEU A 24 3.81 7.61 7.63
C LEU A 24 3.16 8.98 7.87
N LEU A 25 2.35 9.13 8.92
CA LEU A 25 1.75 10.41 9.28
C LEU A 25 2.77 11.42 9.78
N GLN A 26 3.75 10.99 10.57
CA GLN A 26 4.83 11.83 11.07
C GLN A 26 5.82 12.26 9.97
N ASN A 27 5.95 11.46 8.91
CA ASN A 27 6.86 11.68 7.79
C ASN A 27 6.07 11.82 6.47
N ASN A 28 4.98 12.58 6.49
CA ASN A 28 4.05 12.71 5.37
C ASN A 28 4.58 13.57 4.21
N GLU A 29 5.73 14.25 4.40
CA GLU A 29 6.35 15.11 3.37
C GLU A 29 5.40 16.18 2.80
N GLY A 30 4.49 16.69 3.63
CA GLY A 30 3.49 17.69 3.23
C GLY A 30 2.28 17.12 2.49
N ARG A 31 2.14 15.78 2.40
CA ARG A 31 0.96 15.14 1.82
C ARG A 31 -0.24 15.23 2.76
N ARG A 32 -1.40 15.47 2.19
CA ARG A 32 -2.68 15.51 2.90
C ARG A 32 -3.28 14.11 2.90
N ILE A 33 -3.12 13.41 4.02
CA ILE A 33 -3.46 12.00 4.17
C ILE A 33 -4.75 11.88 4.98
N ALA A 34 -5.75 11.14 4.47
CA ALA A 34 -6.86 10.65 5.27
C ALA A 34 -6.57 9.22 5.71
N VAL A 35 -6.89 8.87 6.95
CA VAL A 35 -6.71 7.52 7.49
C VAL A 35 -8.06 6.98 7.92
N LEU A 36 -8.45 5.82 7.40
CA LEU A 36 -9.57 5.04 7.89
C LEU A 36 -8.99 3.90 8.73
N VAL A 37 -9.36 3.88 10.00
CA VAL A 37 -8.98 2.81 10.92
C VAL A 37 -10.20 1.95 11.17
N ASN A 38 -10.04 0.65 10.97
CA ASN A 38 -11.05 -0.33 11.29
C ASN A 38 -10.64 -1.10 12.54
N GLU A 39 -11.04 -0.60 13.70
CA GLU A 39 -10.80 -1.23 14.98
C GLU A 39 -12.05 -1.91 15.52
N PHE A 40 -11.87 -3.15 15.99
CA PHE A 40 -12.89 -3.88 16.71
C PHE A 40 -12.71 -3.68 18.21
N GLY A 41 -13.64 -2.96 18.87
CA GLY A 41 -13.64 -2.77 20.32
C GLY A 41 -14.32 -1.46 20.78
N GLU A 42 -14.77 -1.42 22.03
CA GLU A 42 -15.43 -0.25 22.65
C GLU A 42 -14.47 0.95 22.90
N ILE A 43 -13.18 0.76 22.70
CA ILE A 43 -12.15 1.80 22.89
C ILE A 43 -11.23 1.75 21.69
N GLY A 44 -11.33 2.75 20.82
CA GLY A 44 -10.44 2.96 19.66
C GLY A 44 -8.98 3.21 20.04
N ILE A 45 -8.31 2.18 20.59
CA ILE A 45 -6.92 2.29 21.08
C ILE A 45 -5.99 2.70 19.95
N ASP A 46 -6.16 2.14 18.75
CA ASP A 46 -5.34 2.49 17.59
C ASP A 46 -5.64 3.90 17.11
N GLY A 47 -6.90 4.32 17.10
CA GLY A 47 -7.29 5.69 16.82
C GLY A 47 -6.76 6.69 17.86
N GLU A 48 -6.82 6.38 19.17
CA GLU A 48 -6.20 7.21 20.20
C GLU A 48 -4.67 7.31 20.02
N LEU A 49 -4.00 6.19 19.74
CA LEU A 49 -2.57 6.18 19.48
C LEU A 49 -2.18 7.01 18.24
N LEU A 50 -3.04 7.10 17.24
CA LEU A 50 -2.83 7.95 16.07
C LEU A 50 -3.14 9.42 16.36
N ARG A 51 -4.14 9.71 17.19
CA ARG A 51 -4.50 11.09 17.63
C ARG A 51 -3.42 11.73 18.52
N ASP A 52 -2.72 10.94 19.32
CA ASP A 52 -1.60 11.41 20.14
C ASP A 52 -0.36 11.79 19.31
N CYS A 53 -0.35 11.55 18.01
CA CYS A 53 0.61 12.14 17.11
C CYS A 53 0.46 13.67 17.13
N GLN A 54 1.54 14.43 17.42
CA GLN A 54 1.54 15.90 17.43
C GLN A 54 1.09 16.55 16.10
N VAL A 55 0.83 15.75 15.08
CA VAL A 55 0.34 16.14 13.76
C VAL A 55 -1.19 16.25 13.71
N CYS A 56 -1.89 15.68 14.69
CA CYS A 56 -3.36 15.72 14.78
C CYS A 56 -3.81 16.87 15.67
N PRO A 57 -4.54 17.88 15.16
CA PRO A 57 -5.10 18.93 16.01
C PRO A 57 -6.19 18.35 16.93
N PRO A 58 -6.35 18.90 18.16
CA PRO A 58 -7.38 18.42 19.09
C PRO A 58 -8.79 18.68 18.53
N GLU A 59 -9.68 17.70 18.72
CA GLU A 59 -11.09 17.83 18.37
C GLU A 59 -11.77 18.96 19.16
N ASN A 60 -12.61 19.75 18.49
CA ASN A 60 -13.57 20.60 19.17
C ASN A 60 -14.70 19.73 19.71
N GLU A 61 -14.75 19.53 21.02
CA GLU A 61 -15.86 18.87 21.70
C GLU A 61 -17.19 19.57 21.36
N GLY A 62 -18.07 18.88 20.64
CA GLY A 62 -19.46 19.27 20.66
C GLY A 62 -20.30 19.22 19.38
N THR A 63 -19.79 18.84 18.23
CA THR A 63 -20.66 18.58 17.06
C THR A 63 -20.06 17.47 16.22
N GLY A 64 -20.80 16.38 16.00
CA GLY A 64 -20.35 15.23 15.21
C GLY A 64 -20.12 15.49 13.72
N ALA A 65 -19.36 16.54 13.41
CA ALA A 65 -18.85 16.85 12.09
C ALA A 65 -17.31 16.86 12.18
N PRO A 66 -16.58 16.23 11.24
CA PRO A 66 -15.13 16.22 11.23
C PRO A 66 -14.60 17.66 11.17
N ALA A 67 -13.70 18.01 12.10
CA ALA A 67 -13.15 19.34 12.23
C ALA A 67 -12.29 19.68 11.01
N ALA A 68 -12.69 20.71 10.26
CA ALA A 68 -11.85 21.35 9.26
C ALA A 68 -10.87 22.29 9.97
N THR A 69 -9.58 21.94 10.03
CA THR A 69 -8.54 22.84 10.48
C THR A 69 -7.68 23.30 9.31
N THR A 70 -7.57 24.60 9.16
CA THR A 70 -6.74 25.30 8.20
C THR A 70 -5.30 25.38 8.74
N GLY A 71 -4.43 24.53 8.26
CA GLY A 71 -2.98 24.55 8.52
C GLY A 71 -2.26 23.66 7.53
N ASP A 72 -1.07 24.05 7.07
CA ASP A 72 -0.24 23.27 6.15
C ASP A 72 -0.01 21.84 6.69
N GLY A 73 -0.48 20.84 5.98
CA GLY A 73 -0.33 19.42 6.34
C GLY A 73 -1.56 18.83 7.07
N MET A 74 -2.76 18.91 6.48
CA MET A 74 -3.98 18.34 7.08
C MET A 74 -3.99 16.81 7.04
N THR A 75 -3.98 16.17 8.23
CA THR A 75 -4.28 14.76 8.39
C THR A 75 -5.71 14.63 8.94
N ASN A 76 -6.57 13.90 8.22
CA ASN A 76 -7.93 13.58 8.69
C ASN A 76 -7.96 12.11 9.10
N ILE A 77 -8.17 11.83 10.39
CA ILE A 77 -8.37 10.47 10.89
C ILE A 77 -9.88 10.24 11.02
N VAL A 78 -10.36 9.18 10.40
CA VAL A 78 -11.76 8.75 10.45
C VAL A 78 -11.80 7.34 11.00
N GLU A 79 -12.42 7.17 12.16
CA GLU A 79 -12.66 5.86 12.74
C GLU A 79 -14.01 5.31 12.29
N LEU A 80 -14.03 4.02 11.96
CA LEU A 80 -15.25 3.27 11.69
C LEU A 80 -15.64 2.53 12.97
N THR A 81 -16.82 2.80 13.50
CA THR A 81 -17.18 2.46 14.88
C THR A 81 -17.83 1.10 15.07
N ASN A 82 -18.24 0.38 14.04
CA ASN A 82 -19.04 -0.85 14.20
C ASN A 82 -18.59 -2.01 13.30
N GLY A 83 -17.63 -2.79 13.74
CA GLY A 83 -17.37 -4.10 13.19
C GLY A 83 -16.34 -4.18 12.06
N CYS A 84 -16.05 -5.39 11.62
CA CYS A 84 -15.05 -5.66 10.60
C CYS A 84 -15.42 -5.04 9.24
N LEU A 85 -14.57 -4.23 8.68
CA LEU A 85 -14.77 -3.55 7.40
C LEU A 85 -15.10 -4.54 6.25
N CYS A 86 -14.68 -5.80 6.38
CA CYS A 86 -14.98 -6.85 5.41
C CYS A 86 -16.45 -7.32 5.45
N CYS A 87 -17.14 -7.18 6.58
CA CYS A 87 -18.52 -7.65 6.77
C CYS A 87 -19.55 -6.51 6.68
N THR A 88 -19.17 -5.29 7.06
CA THR A 88 -20.04 -4.09 7.04
C THR A 88 -19.68 -3.11 5.92
N VAL A 89 -19.01 -3.60 4.85
CA VAL A 89 -18.51 -2.75 3.74
C VAL A 89 -19.61 -1.86 3.12
N GLN A 90 -20.85 -2.33 3.03
CA GLN A 90 -21.95 -1.54 2.48
C GLN A 90 -22.51 -0.49 3.45
N GLU A 91 -22.56 -0.78 4.73
CA GLU A 91 -23.29 0.04 5.70
C GLU A 91 -22.48 1.22 6.24
N GLU A 92 -21.16 1.04 6.44
CA GLU A 92 -20.30 2.07 7.02
C GLU A 92 -19.20 2.57 6.07
N PHE A 93 -18.59 1.67 5.32
CA PHE A 93 -17.50 2.02 4.41
C PHE A 93 -17.95 2.91 3.25
N LEU A 94 -19.07 2.56 2.59
CA LEU A 94 -19.55 3.33 1.45
C LEU A 94 -19.90 4.78 1.80
N PRO A 95 -20.68 5.08 2.87
CA PRO A 95 -20.96 6.45 3.28
C PRO A 95 -19.69 7.24 3.64
N THR A 96 -18.75 6.59 4.33
CA THR A 96 -17.46 7.22 4.71
C THR A 96 -16.62 7.56 3.49
N MET A 97 -16.50 6.63 2.54
CA MET A 97 -15.79 6.89 1.29
C MET A 97 -16.46 8.00 0.48
N GLN A 98 -17.77 8.04 0.40
CA GLN A 98 -18.49 9.12 -0.28
C GLN A 98 -18.21 10.49 0.35
N GLU A 99 -18.12 10.57 1.68
CA GLU A 99 -17.76 11.82 2.37
C GLU A 99 -16.31 12.25 2.07
N LEU A 100 -15.36 11.32 2.07
CA LEU A 100 -13.98 11.60 1.68
C LEU A 100 -13.87 12.03 0.21
N LEU A 101 -14.62 11.40 -0.69
CA LEU A 101 -14.64 11.75 -2.10
C LEU A 101 -15.20 13.16 -2.38
N LYS A 102 -16.10 13.68 -1.54
CA LYS A 102 -16.54 15.09 -1.62
C LYS A 102 -15.39 16.07 -1.34
N ARG A 103 -14.38 15.65 -0.57
CA ARG A 103 -13.19 16.44 -0.21
C ARG A 103 -11.94 16.07 -1.01
N ARG A 104 -12.08 15.33 -2.11
CA ARG A 104 -10.96 14.80 -2.89
C ARG A 104 -9.93 15.84 -3.32
N ASP A 105 -10.33 17.09 -3.56
CA ASP A 105 -9.40 18.17 -3.92
C ASP A 105 -8.51 18.62 -2.76
N GLN A 106 -8.82 18.16 -1.54
CA GLN A 106 -8.09 18.44 -0.31
C GLN A 106 -7.25 17.25 0.16
N LEU A 107 -7.27 16.12 -0.55
CA LEU A 107 -6.58 14.88 -0.20
C LEU A 107 -5.62 14.47 -1.30
N ASP A 108 -4.44 14.01 -0.90
CA ASP A 108 -3.43 13.47 -1.81
C ASP A 108 -3.45 11.94 -1.81
N CYS A 109 -3.80 11.30 -0.67
CA CYS A 109 -4.01 9.86 -0.58
C CYS A 109 -4.89 9.49 0.63
N ILE A 110 -5.39 8.25 0.63
CA ILE A 110 -6.12 7.63 1.74
C ILE A 110 -5.37 6.38 2.18
N LEU A 111 -5.20 6.20 3.49
CA LEU A 111 -4.74 4.96 4.10
C LEU A 111 -5.94 4.24 4.72
N ILE A 112 -6.05 2.94 4.51
CA ILE A 112 -7.07 2.12 5.16
C ILE A 112 -6.37 1.02 5.93
N GLU A 113 -6.50 1.04 7.26
CA GLU A 113 -6.07 -0.05 8.11
C GLU A 113 -7.21 -1.07 8.23
N THR A 114 -6.91 -2.33 7.93
CA THR A 114 -7.86 -3.42 8.16
C THR A 114 -7.68 -4.00 9.56
N SER A 115 -8.74 -4.55 10.12
CA SER A 115 -8.65 -5.43 11.31
C SER A 115 -7.65 -6.56 11.07
N GLY A 116 -6.99 -7.04 12.12
CA GLY A 116 -6.02 -8.13 12.02
C GLY A 116 -6.59 -9.45 11.51
N LEU A 117 -7.90 -9.64 11.59
CA LEU A 117 -8.62 -10.83 11.11
C LEU A 117 -9.35 -10.59 9.78
N ALA A 118 -9.26 -9.39 9.21
CA ALA A 118 -9.96 -9.05 7.99
C ALA A 118 -9.25 -9.59 6.75
N LEU A 119 -10.05 -10.09 5.81
CA LEU A 119 -9.61 -10.38 4.44
C LEU A 119 -9.56 -9.07 3.64
N PRO A 120 -8.44 -8.70 3.02
CA PRO A 120 -8.35 -7.46 2.25
C PRO A 120 -9.15 -7.51 0.95
N LYS A 121 -9.34 -8.70 0.35
CA LYS A 121 -10.00 -8.86 -0.95
C LYS A 121 -11.41 -8.28 -1.05
N PRO A 122 -12.33 -8.50 -0.09
CA PRO A 122 -13.66 -7.87 -0.12
C PRO A 122 -13.61 -6.34 -0.10
N LEU A 123 -12.70 -5.77 0.68
CA LEU A 123 -12.48 -4.32 0.71
C LEU A 123 -12.00 -3.80 -0.64
N VAL A 124 -11.00 -4.46 -1.26
CA VAL A 124 -10.49 -4.07 -2.58
C VAL A 124 -11.59 -4.19 -3.65
N GLN A 125 -12.44 -5.22 -3.58
CA GLN A 125 -13.60 -5.38 -4.48
C GLN A 125 -14.59 -4.21 -4.38
N ALA A 126 -14.76 -3.60 -3.20
CA ALA A 126 -15.66 -2.46 -3.01
C ALA A 126 -15.24 -1.22 -3.81
N PHE A 127 -13.96 -1.10 -4.19
CA PHE A 127 -13.49 -0.04 -5.08
C PHE A 127 -13.97 -0.18 -6.54
N ARG A 128 -14.52 -1.34 -6.92
CA ARG A 128 -15.23 -1.52 -8.19
C ARG A 128 -16.65 -0.94 -8.21
N TRP A 129 -17.21 -0.59 -7.06
CA TRP A 129 -18.55 -0.01 -6.99
C TRP A 129 -18.61 1.35 -7.70
N PRO A 130 -19.69 1.62 -8.46
CA PRO A 130 -19.78 2.85 -9.27
C PRO A 130 -19.56 4.13 -8.47
N GLU A 131 -20.04 4.17 -7.22
CA GLU A 131 -19.98 5.31 -6.32
C GLU A 131 -18.54 5.66 -5.89
N ILE A 132 -17.66 4.66 -5.80
CA ILE A 132 -16.27 4.80 -5.35
C ILE A 132 -15.32 4.88 -6.56
N ARG A 133 -15.52 4.02 -7.56
CA ARG A 133 -14.63 3.84 -8.72
C ARG A 133 -14.33 5.12 -9.49
N ILE A 134 -15.25 6.07 -9.51
CA ILE A 134 -15.08 7.35 -10.22
C ILE A 134 -14.15 8.32 -9.51
N GLY A 135 -13.90 8.15 -8.21
CA GLY A 135 -13.16 9.10 -7.38
C GLY A 135 -11.96 8.54 -6.64
N ALA A 136 -11.87 7.23 -6.44
CA ALA A 136 -10.75 6.58 -5.78
C ALA A 136 -10.29 5.31 -6.53
N THR A 137 -9.09 4.85 -6.23
CA THR A 137 -8.50 3.60 -6.76
C THR A 137 -7.52 3.03 -5.74
N VAL A 138 -7.48 1.70 -5.63
CA VAL A 138 -6.52 1.07 -4.73
C VAL A 138 -5.14 1.12 -5.36
N ASP A 139 -4.24 1.81 -4.70
CA ASP A 139 -2.85 1.99 -5.11
C ASP A 139 -2.00 0.76 -4.82
N SER A 140 -2.13 0.24 -3.60
CA SER A 140 -1.44 -0.98 -3.18
C SER A 140 -2.11 -1.62 -1.97
N VAL A 141 -1.92 -2.93 -1.83
CA VAL A 141 -2.19 -3.69 -0.61
C VAL A 141 -0.86 -4.04 0.04
N ILE A 142 -0.63 -3.54 1.25
CA ILE A 142 0.57 -3.78 2.03
C ILE A 142 0.23 -4.76 3.14
N THR A 143 0.82 -5.95 3.12
CA THR A 143 0.66 -6.92 4.20
C THR A 143 1.82 -6.80 5.18
N VAL A 144 1.50 -6.42 6.41
CA VAL A 144 2.47 -6.25 7.49
C VAL A 144 2.64 -7.57 8.23
N VAL A 145 3.88 -8.06 8.27
CA VAL A 145 4.23 -9.39 8.79
C VAL A 145 5.24 -9.27 9.94
N ASP A 146 5.00 -9.99 11.01
CA ASP A 146 5.86 -10.04 12.20
C ASP A 146 6.98 -11.06 12.01
N CYS A 147 8.22 -10.58 11.77
CA CYS A 147 9.39 -11.43 11.61
C CYS A 147 9.68 -12.26 12.86
N GLU A 148 9.49 -11.70 14.05
CA GLU A 148 9.74 -12.41 15.31
C GLU A 148 8.78 -13.59 15.49
N ALA A 149 7.49 -13.41 15.17
CA ALA A 149 6.49 -14.49 15.22
C ALA A 149 6.84 -15.59 14.22
N LEU A 150 7.07 -15.24 12.94
CA LEU A 150 7.40 -16.21 11.90
C LEU A 150 8.70 -16.96 12.17
N SER A 151 9.71 -16.31 12.73
CA SER A 151 10.98 -17.00 13.10
C SER A 151 10.79 -18.09 14.14
N LYS A 152 9.68 -18.01 14.90
CA LYS A 152 9.27 -19.03 15.90
C LYS A 152 8.26 -20.03 15.34
N GLY A 153 7.97 -20.00 14.04
CA GLY A 153 6.96 -20.83 13.39
C GLY A 153 5.53 -20.45 13.70
N GLN A 154 5.27 -19.19 14.06
CA GLN A 154 3.95 -18.66 14.38
C GLN A 154 3.58 -17.55 13.42
N VAL A 155 2.36 -17.54 12.91
CA VAL A 155 1.85 -16.47 12.03
C VAL A 155 1.45 -15.20 12.82
N VAL A 156 1.32 -15.30 14.14
CA VAL A 156 0.96 -14.20 15.05
C VAL A 156 1.75 -14.28 16.34
N GLY A 157 2.15 -13.14 16.89
CA GLY A 157 2.95 -13.08 18.11
C GLY A 157 2.15 -13.35 19.41
N ASP A 158 0.84 -13.07 19.41
CA ASP A 158 -0.06 -13.26 20.56
C ASP A 158 -1.35 -13.96 20.12
N LEU A 159 -1.34 -15.29 20.21
CA LEU A 159 -2.47 -16.16 19.87
C LEU A 159 -3.66 -15.99 20.85
N GLU A 160 -3.39 -15.65 22.12
CA GLU A 160 -4.46 -15.47 23.12
C GLU A 160 -5.24 -14.18 22.80
N ALA A 161 -4.53 -13.08 22.53
CA ALA A 161 -5.16 -11.82 22.14
C ALA A 161 -5.92 -11.94 20.81
N LEU A 162 -5.38 -12.67 19.84
CA LEU A 162 -6.04 -12.92 18.56
C LEU A 162 -7.32 -13.74 18.74
N ASN A 163 -7.29 -14.80 19.57
CA ASN A 163 -8.47 -15.61 19.87
C ASN A 163 -9.53 -14.84 20.65
N ALA A 164 -9.12 -13.96 21.57
CA ALA A 164 -10.03 -13.06 22.27
C ALA A 164 -10.73 -12.08 21.30
N GLN A 165 -9.99 -11.49 20.38
CA GLN A 165 -10.54 -10.64 19.32
C GLN A 165 -11.52 -11.41 18.43
N ARG A 166 -11.14 -12.64 18.03
CA ARG A 166 -12.00 -13.52 17.22
C ARG A 166 -13.32 -13.87 17.91
N GLN A 167 -13.30 -14.11 19.22
CA GLN A 167 -14.52 -14.39 20.00
C GLN A 167 -15.40 -13.16 20.21
N ALA A 168 -14.81 -11.98 20.25
CA ALA A 168 -15.52 -10.73 20.42
C ALA A 168 -16.19 -10.24 19.12
N ASP A 169 -15.67 -10.64 17.95
CA ASP A 169 -16.18 -10.23 16.64
C ASP A 169 -17.26 -11.19 16.15
N ALA A 170 -18.53 -10.84 16.38
CA ALA A 170 -19.69 -11.62 15.94
C ALA A 170 -19.87 -11.65 14.40
N SER A 171 -19.16 -10.81 13.66
CA SER A 171 -19.24 -10.72 12.19
C SER A 171 -18.28 -11.66 11.47
N LEU A 172 -17.32 -12.26 12.18
CA LEU A 172 -16.39 -13.23 11.61
C LEU A 172 -17.03 -14.62 11.53
N GLU A 173 -16.94 -15.26 10.39
CA GLU A 173 -17.18 -16.70 10.31
C GLU A 173 -16.06 -17.42 11.07
N HIS A 174 -16.39 -17.94 12.25
CA HIS A 174 -15.44 -18.43 13.26
C HIS A 174 -14.65 -19.68 12.86
N GLU A 175 -14.85 -20.22 11.66
CA GLU A 175 -14.33 -21.53 11.27
C GLU A 175 -13.04 -21.49 10.45
N THR A 176 -12.68 -20.33 9.85
CA THR A 176 -11.48 -20.25 9.01
C THR A 176 -10.19 -20.38 9.84
N PRO A 177 -9.30 -21.34 9.53
CA PRO A 177 -8.01 -21.46 10.21
C PRO A 177 -7.19 -20.17 10.12
N ILE A 178 -6.38 -19.88 11.16
CA ILE A 178 -5.55 -18.66 11.19
C ILE A 178 -4.51 -18.67 10.08
N GLU A 179 -3.98 -19.83 9.78
CA GLU A 179 -3.02 -20.05 8.71
C GLU A 179 -3.63 -19.69 7.35
N GLU A 180 -4.86 -20.11 7.08
CA GLU A 180 -5.58 -19.81 5.83
C GLU A 180 -5.87 -18.30 5.70
N LEU A 181 -6.25 -17.64 6.80
CA LEU A 181 -6.40 -16.17 6.81
C LEU A 181 -5.09 -15.45 6.48
N PHE A 182 -3.97 -15.98 6.97
CA PHE A 182 -2.65 -15.42 6.69
C PHE A 182 -2.26 -15.59 5.22
N GLU A 183 -2.48 -16.77 4.67
CA GLU A 183 -2.28 -17.09 3.26
C GLU A 183 -3.10 -16.17 2.36
N ASP A 184 -4.38 -15.93 2.69
CA ASP A 184 -5.25 -15.01 1.96
C ASP A 184 -4.79 -13.55 2.05
N GLN A 185 -4.26 -13.12 3.21
CA GLN A 185 -3.66 -11.79 3.35
C GLN A 185 -2.39 -11.66 2.50
N LEU A 186 -1.55 -12.69 2.45
CA LEU A 186 -0.35 -12.73 1.60
C LEU A 186 -0.71 -12.77 0.11
N ALA A 187 -1.69 -13.57 -0.27
CA ALA A 187 -2.15 -13.67 -1.67
C ALA A 187 -2.71 -12.36 -2.22
N CYS A 188 -3.24 -11.49 -1.36
CA CYS A 188 -3.73 -10.18 -1.75
C CYS A 188 -2.65 -9.09 -1.76
N ALA A 189 -1.44 -9.37 -1.28
CA ALA A 189 -0.38 -8.39 -1.13
C ALA A 189 0.22 -7.94 -2.46
N ASP A 190 0.60 -6.67 -2.53
CA ASP A 190 1.48 -6.09 -3.53
C ASP A 190 2.89 -5.91 -2.98
N LEU A 191 2.97 -5.71 -1.68
CA LEU A 191 4.19 -5.57 -0.92
C LEU A 191 3.99 -6.22 0.45
N VAL A 192 4.96 -7.00 0.88
CA VAL A 192 5.05 -7.50 2.26
C VAL A 192 6.04 -6.63 3.02
N LEU A 193 5.59 -6.06 4.14
CA LEU A 193 6.44 -5.31 5.03
C LEU A 193 6.80 -6.17 6.24
N LEU A 194 8.04 -6.64 6.30
CA LEU A 194 8.54 -7.50 7.37
C LEU A 194 9.02 -6.64 8.54
N THR A 195 8.27 -6.65 9.63
CA THR A 195 8.54 -5.84 10.83
C THR A 195 9.30 -6.62 11.89
N LYS A 196 9.77 -5.91 12.93
CA LYS A 196 10.47 -6.48 14.09
C LYS A 196 11.70 -7.32 13.72
N VAL A 197 12.33 -7.01 12.60
CA VAL A 197 13.55 -7.68 12.15
C VAL A 197 14.71 -7.48 13.15
N ASP A 198 14.72 -6.38 13.89
CA ASP A 198 15.65 -6.06 14.96
C ASP A 198 15.61 -7.03 16.14
N ARG A 199 14.55 -7.85 16.25
CA ARG A 199 14.36 -8.85 17.31
C ARG A 199 14.76 -10.26 16.90
N VAL A 200 15.19 -10.44 15.67
CA VAL A 200 15.53 -11.74 15.07
C VAL A 200 16.97 -11.70 14.58
N ASP A 201 17.73 -12.75 14.84
CA ASP A 201 19.09 -12.88 14.31
C ASP A 201 19.12 -13.10 12.79
N ALA A 202 20.27 -12.97 12.17
CA ALA A 202 20.43 -13.07 10.73
C ALA A 202 19.98 -14.43 10.16
N GLU A 203 20.18 -15.54 10.91
CA GLU A 203 19.76 -16.86 10.49
C GLU A 203 18.23 -16.99 10.49
N GLY A 204 17.58 -16.50 11.54
CA GLY A 204 16.12 -16.47 11.64
C GLY A 204 15.48 -15.56 10.59
N GLN A 205 16.08 -14.39 10.32
CA GLN A 205 15.60 -13.51 9.24
C GLN A 205 15.69 -14.20 7.86
N ALA A 206 16.81 -14.85 7.56
CA ALA A 206 17.00 -15.58 6.31
C ALA A 206 15.98 -16.72 6.15
N LEU A 207 15.68 -17.45 7.25
CA LEU A 207 14.63 -18.48 7.22
C LEU A 207 13.25 -17.91 6.93
N VAL A 208 12.89 -16.80 7.57
CA VAL A 208 11.61 -16.11 7.34
C VAL A 208 11.50 -15.61 5.91
N GLN A 209 12.52 -14.95 5.39
CA GLN A 209 12.55 -14.47 4.02
C GLN A 209 12.45 -15.61 3.00
N LYS A 210 13.17 -16.71 3.23
CA LYS A 210 13.08 -17.90 2.39
C LYS A 210 11.67 -18.48 2.38
N TRP A 211 11.03 -18.56 3.54
CA TRP A 211 9.67 -19.08 3.65
C TRP A 211 8.68 -18.13 2.93
N LEU A 212 8.78 -16.83 3.16
CA LEU A 212 7.92 -15.84 2.46
C LEU A 212 8.08 -15.92 0.94
N LYS A 213 9.29 -16.12 0.43
CA LYS A 213 9.51 -16.29 -1.02
C LYS A 213 8.81 -17.54 -1.59
N GLN A 214 8.61 -18.57 -0.80
CA GLN A 214 7.89 -19.79 -1.23
C GLN A 214 6.37 -19.59 -1.23
N GLU A 215 5.86 -18.73 -0.34
CA GLU A 215 4.43 -18.45 -0.22
C GLU A 215 3.95 -17.31 -1.14
N LEU A 216 4.85 -16.41 -1.51
CA LEU A 216 4.53 -15.23 -2.31
C LEU A 216 4.74 -15.49 -3.81
N SER A 217 3.93 -14.82 -4.64
CA SER A 217 4.22 -14.77 -6.07
C SER A 217 5.49 -13.95 -6.34
N ASP A 218 6.18 -14.21 -7.46
CA ASP A 218 7.42 -13.50 -7.86
C ASP A 218 7.25 -11.98 -7.98
N SER A 219 6.03 -11.52 -8.19
CA SER A 219 5.70 -10.10 -8.29
C SER A 219 5.66 -9.38 -6.95
N VAL A 220 5.41 -10.10 -5.85
CA VAL A 220 5.31 -9.53 -4.50
C VAL A 220 6.69 -9.41 -3.90
N LYS A 221 7.04 -8.20 -3.49
CA LYS A 221 8.34 -7.91 -2.88
C LYS A 221 8.24 -7.86 -1.36
N VAL A 222 9.32 -8.30 -0.70
CA VAL A 222 9.44 -8.24 0.77
C VAL A 222 10.41 -7.13 1.13
N VAL A 223 9.98 -6.20 1.98
CA VAL A 223 10.81 -5.11 2.49
C VAL A 223 10.88 -5.22 4.00
N SER A 224 12.07 -5.33 4.56
CA SER A 224 12.27 -5.30 6.00
C SER A 224 12.13 -3.88 6.53
N CYS A 225 11.49 -3.72 7.68
CA CYS A 225 11.43 -2.43 8.33
C CYS A 225 11.60 -2.56 9.84
N ASN A 226 12.31 -1.61 10.41
CA ASN A 226 12.49 -1.49 11.85
C ASN A 226 11.59 -0.38 12.37
N GLN A 227 10.76 -0.67 13.38
CA GLN A 227 9.85 0.29 14.04
C GLN A 227 8.96 1.09 13.08
N GLY A 228 8.55 0.49 11.97
CA GLY A 228 7.74 1.14 10.94
C GLY A 228 8.50 2.15 10.06
N GLN A 229 9.82 2.25 10.22
CA GLN A 229 10.66 3.18 9.45
C GLN A 229 10.83 2.67 8.02
N VAL A 230 10.09 3.28 7.13
CA VAL A 230 10.12 3.01 5.69
C VAL A 230 9.78 4.30 4.94
N SER A 231 10.35 4.48 3.77
CA SER A 231 10.08 5.68 2.97
C SER A 231 8.61 5.77 2.58
N SER A 232 7.99 6.92 2.81
CA SER A 232 6.61 7.21 2.38
C SER A 232 6.47 7.06 0.86
N ASP A 233 7.50 7.38 0.08
CA ASP A 233 7.54 7.22 -1.36
C ASP A 233 7.46 5.77 -1.83
N LEU A 234 7.86 4.81 -0.99
CA LEU A 234 7.72 3.38 -1.29
C LEU A 234 6.27 2.90 -1.13
N LEU A 235 5.52 3.51 -0.21
CA LEU A 235 4.23 2.99 0.23
C LEU A 235 3.02 3.77 -0.29
N LEU A 236 3.17 5.05 -0.67
CA LEU A 236 2.03 5.93 -0.91
C LEU A 236 1.97 6.53 -2.33
N GLY A 237 0.76 6.56 -2.86
CA GLY A 237 0.34 7.56 -3.83
C GLY A 237 0.59 7.31 -5.29
N PHE A 238 0.14 6.17 -5.89
CA PHE A 238 0.45 5.87 -7.28
C PHE A 238 -0.69 5.40 -8.19
N ASN A 239 -1.89 5.18 -7.69
CA ASN A 239 -3.06 4.79 -8.50
C ASN A 239 -2.85 3.51 -9.35
N ALA A 240 -2.34 2.43 -8.76
CA ALA A 240 -2.04 1.20 -9.50
C ALA A 240 -3.28 0.35 -9.85
N ALA A 241 -4.49 0.81 -9.49
CA ALA A 241 -5.77 0.19 -9.82
C ALA A 241 -5.85 -1.31 -9.46
N VAL A 242 -5.44 -1.65 -8.23
CA VAL A 242 -5.39 -3.04 -7.71
C VAL A 242 -6.73 -3.75 -7.85
N GLU A 243 -7.83 -2.99 -7.72
CA GLU A 243 -9.19 -3.49 -7.85
C GLU A 243 -9.51 -4.06 -9.24
N ASP A 244 -8.76 -3.70 -10.26
CA ASP A 244 -8.96 -4.21 -11.62
C ASP A 244 -8.16 -5.52 -11.89
N ASP A 245 -7.19 -5.89 -11.02
CA ASP A 245 -6.29 -7.05 -11.18
C ASP A 245 -6.56 -8.22 -10.22
N LEU A 246 -7.66 -8.23 -9.51
CA LEU A 246 -8.00 -9.25 -8.52
C LEU A 246 -8.13 -10.68 -9.08
N GLU A 247 -8.39 -10.83 -10.39
CA GLU A 247 -8.56 -12.13 -11.04
C GLU A 247 -7.21 -12.82 -11.30
N ASN A 248 -6.12 -12.06 -11.40
CA ASN A 248 -4.77 -12.56 -11.67
C ASN A 248 -3.95 -12.80 -10.39
N ARG A 249 -4.53 -12.63 -9.22
CA ARG A 249 -3.86 -12.93 -7.95
C ARG A 249 -4.03 -14.39 -7.63
N PRO A 250 -2.96 -15.21 -7.78
CA PRO A 250 -3.05 -16.65 -7.58
C PRO A 250 -3.39 -16.94 -6.12
N SER A 251 -4.24 -17.92 -5.93
CA SER A 251 -4.30 -18.71 -4.71
C SER A 251 -3.47 -19.95 -4.99
N HIS A 252 -2.31 -20.07 -4.32
CA HIS A 252 -1.42 -21.22 -4.25
C HIS A 252 -0.86 -21.84 -5.54
N HIS A 253 0.43 -22.01 -5.51
CA HIS A 253 1.39 -22.84 -6.27
C HIS A 253 2.05 -22.19 -7.50
N ASP A 254 3.35 -21.85 -7.33
CA ASP A 254 4.51 -22.36 -8.07
C ASP A 254 5.82 -21.57 -7.80
N THR A 255 6.73 -22.25 -7.18
CA THR A 255 8.20 -22.36 -7.01
C THR A 255 9.21 -21.30 -7.47
N GLU A 256 10.05 -20.91 -6.55
CA GLU A 256 11.52 -20.87 -6.21
C GLU A 256 12.44 -20.00 -7.09
N GLU A 257 13.42 -19.29 -6.61
CA GLU A 257 14.55 -19.18 -5.66
C GLU A 257 15.17 -17.76 -5.77
N GLU A 258 15.91 -17.19 -4.94
CA GLU A 258 16.90 -17.12 -3.87
C GLU A 258 17.27 -15.68 -3.46
N HIS A 259 17.93 -15.51 -2.35
CA HIS A 259 18.11 -14.43 -1.37
C HIS A 259 18.97 -13.20 -1.72
N GLU A 260 18.75 -12.03 -1.01
CA GLU A 260 19.71 -11.31 -0.17
C GLU A 260 19.22 -9.99 0.48
N HIS A 261 19.97 -9.37 1.40
CA HIS A 261 19.69 -8.46 2.50
C HIS A 261 19.22 -7.01 2.20
N ASP A 262 18.54 -6.38 3.20
CA ASP A 262 17.62 -5.22 3.14
C ASP A 262 18.23 -3.80 3.24
N ASP A 263 19.55 -3.62 3.24
CA ASP A 263 20.16 -2.30 3.53
C ASP A 263 20.36 -1.38 2.30
N ASP A 264 19.99 -1.80 1.07
CA ASP A 264 20.37 -1.10 -0.16
C ASP A 264 19.18 -0.61 -1.02
N ILE A 265 18.08 -0.15 -0.41
CA ILE A 265 16.98 0.47 -1.18
C ILE A 265 17.42 1.85 -1.64
N ASN A 266 17.42 2.03 -2.97
CA ASN A 266 17.77 3.30 -3.60
C ASN A 266 16.73 3.71 -4.65
N SER A 267 16.81 4.95 -5.08
CA SER A 267 16.02 5.47 -6.18
C SER A 267 16.89 5.85 -7.36
N VAL A 268 16.44 5.50 -8.56
CA VAL A 268 17.09 5.84 -9.82
C VAL A 268 16.15 6.67 -10.67
N GLN A 269 16.70 7.73 -11.28
CA GLN A 269 15.95 8.58 -12.21
C GLN A 269 16.29 8.22 -13.66
N PHE A 270 15.24 7.93 -14.43
CA PHE A 270 15.31 7.77 -15.88
C PHE A 270 14.75 9.03 -16.55
N ILE A 271 15.61 9.84 -17.14
CA ILE A 271 15.24 11.08 -17.82
C ILE A 271 15.79 11.04 -19.23
N VAL A 272 14.90 11.15 -20.22
CA VAL A 272 15.26 11.14 -21.64
C VAL A 272 14.35 12.06 -22.44
N ASP A 273 14.90 12.65 -23.52
CA ASP A 273 14.16 13.49 -24.47
C ASP A 273 13.44 12.63 -25.55
N GLU A 274 13.18 11.38 -25.25
CA GLU A 274 12.51 10.43 -26.14
C GLU A 274 11.07 10.22 -25.74
N SER A 275 10.21 10.12 -26.75
CA SER A 275 8.79 9.78 -26.59
C SER A 275 8.63 8.27 -26.66
N PHE A 276 7.74 7.71 -25.84
CA PHE A 276 7.44 6.28 -25.79
C PHE A 276 5.95 6.01 -26.01
N GLU A 277 5.64 4.97 -26.77
CA GLU A 277 4.34 4.38 -26.76
C GLU A 277 4.10 3.70 -25.40
N PRO A 278 2.97 3.96 -24.71
CA PRO A 278 2.76 3.51 -23.33
C PRO A 278 2.89 1.99 -23.16
N THR A 279 2.31 1.21 -24.06
CA THR A 279 2.38 -0.25 -24.02
C THR A 279 3.80 -0.78 -24.15
N VAL A 280 4.59 -0.22 -25.07
CA VAL A 280 6.00 -0.62 -25.27
C VAL A 280 6.85 -0.30 -24.03
N LEU A 281 6.63 0.86 -23.43
CA LEU A 281 7.36 1.24 -22.22
C LEU A 281 6.97 0.34 -21.03
N ILE A 282 5.69 0.01 -20.88
CA ILE A 282 5.20 -0.90 -19.84
C ILE A 282 5.80 -2.29 -20.01
N ASP A 283 5.81 -2.85 -21.23
CA ASP A 283 6.40 -4.17 -21.48
C ASP A 283 7.91 -4.20 -21.09
N ARG A 284 8.64 -3.13 -21.36
CA ARG A 284 10.06 -3.00 -20.96
C ARG A 284 10.20 -2.90 -19.43
N LEU A 285 9.36 -2.12 -18.79
CA LEU A 285 9.36 -1.98 -17.34
C LEU A 285 8.99 -3.30 -16.64
N GLN A 286 8.02 -4.04 -17.15
CA GLN A 286 7.66 -5.36 -16.64
C GLN A 286 8.82 -6.37 -16.79
N ALA A 287 9.52 -6.33 -17.93
CA ALA A 287 10.70 -7.15 -18.13
C ALA A 287 11.83 -6.78 -17.16
N LEU A 288 12.01 -5.48 -16.90
CA LEU A 288 13.03 -4.97 -15.98
C LEU A 288 12.73 -5.33 -14.52
N VAL A 289 11.47 -5.21 -14.10
CA VAL A 289 11.01 -5.58 -12.74
C VAL A 289 11.24 -7.08 -12.44
N LYS A 290 11.14 -7.94 -13.45
CA LYS A 290 11.45 -9.38 -13.30
C LYS A 290 12.94 -9.67 -13.17
N GLN A 291 13.81 -8.78 -13.62
CA GLN A 291 15.27 -8.95 -13.60
C GLN A 291 15.94 -8.21 -12.44
N GLN A 292 15.29 -7.19 -11.90
CA GLN A 292 15.81 -6.34 -10.82
C GLN A 292 14.75 -6.16 -9.74
N GLU A 293 15.18 -6.01 -8.50
CA GLU A 293 14.27 -5.75 -7.38
C GLU A 293 13.76 -4.29 -7.39
N ILE A 294 12.87 -4.00 -8.35
CA ILE A 294 12.17 -2.74 -8.44
C ILE A 294 10.82 -2.89 -7.74
N TYR A 295 10.64 -2.12 -6.68
CA TYR A 295 9.41 -2.13 -5.89
C TYR A 295 8.37 -1.19 -6.48
N ARG A 296 8.85 -0.06 -7.06
CA ARG A 296 7.97 1.02 -7.49
C ARG A 296 8.53 1.80 -8.67
N VAL A 297 7.64 2.22 -9.58
CA VAL A 297 7.96 3.12 -10.69
C VAL A 297 6.92 4.22 -10.76
N LYS A 298 7.36 5.48 -10.93
CA LYS A 298 6.47 6.62 -11.14
C LYS A 298 7.08 7.65 -12.08
N GLY A 299 6.23 8.38 -12.78
CA GLY A 299 6.69 9.55 -13.50
C GLY A 299 5.81 9.98 -14.66
N PHE A 300 6.41 10.73 -15.55
CA PHE A 300 5.75 11.32 -16.70
C PHE A 300 6.36 10.79 -17.98
N VAL A 301 5.50 10.51 -18.95
CA VAL A 301 5.93 10.01 -20.25
C VAL A 301 5.50 10.99 -21.33
N ASP A 302 6.42 11.35 -22.19
CA ASP A 302 6.11 12.00 -23.47
C ASP A 302 5.67 10.91 -24.44
N VAL A 303 4.46 11.03 -24.95
CA VAL A 303 3.87 10.05 -25.89
C VAL A 303 3.84 10.63 -27.28
N PRO A 304 4.28 9.87 -28.32
CA PRO A 304 4.30 10.36 -29.69
C PRO A 304 2.91 10.88 -30.13
N ASN A 305 2.91 12.04 -30.79
CA ASN A 305 1.69 12.64 -31.33
C ASN A 305 0.60 12.96 -30.30
N LYS A 306 0.90 12.99 -29.00
CA LYS A 306 -0.04 13.41 -27.94
C LYS A 306 0.37 14.77 -27.38
N SER A 307 -0.60 15.65 -27.23
CA SER A 307 -0.40 16.96 -26.58
C SER A 307 -0.57 16.91 -25.06
N MET A 308 -1.08 15.82 -24.54
CA MET A 308 -1.28 15.59 -23.12
C MET A 308 -0.09 14.82 -22.52
N ARG A 309 0.24 15.17 -21.27
CA ARG A 309 1.24 14.47 -20.48
C ARG A 309 0.64 13.20 -19.94
N LEU A 310 1.33 12.08 -20.10
CA LEU A 310 0.95 10.81 -19.53
C LEU A 310 1.65 10.65 -18.17
N VAL A 311 0.90 10.28 -17.15
CA VAL A 311 1.39 9.83 -15.85
C VAL A 311 1.45 8.31 -15.91
N LEU A 312 2.62 7.73 -15.60
CA LEU A 312 2.84 6.29 -15.51
C LEU A 312 3.18 5.93 -14.08
N GLN A 313 2.65 4.82 -13.61
CA GLN A 313 2.81 4.35 -12.25
C GLN A 313 2.84 2.83 -12.22
N GLY A 314 3.61 2.26 -11.27
CA GLY A 314 3.70 0.81 -11.11
C GLY A 314 4.14 0.40 -9.72
N VAL A 315 3.62 -0.74 -9.27
CA VAL A 315 4.01 -1.46 -8.06
C VAL A 315 4.25 -2.91 -8.45
N GLY A 316 5.46 -3.41 -8.18
CA GLY A 316 5.87 -4.72 -8.71
C GLY A 316 5.77 -4.73 -10.25
N ASP A 317 5.11 -5.72 -10.81
CA ASP A 317 4.91 -5.89 -12.26
C ASP A 317 3.62 -5.24 -12.80
N ARG A 318 2.83 -4.61 -11.93
CA ARG A 318 1.58 -3.93 -12.30
C ARG A 318 1.84 -2.49 -12.65
N PHE A 319 1.38 -2.06 -13.82
CA PHE A 319 1.52 -0.70 -14.31
C PHE A 319 0.16 -0.17 -14.76
N ASP A 320 -0.12 1.08 -14.41
CA ASP A 320 -1.26 1.85 -14.89
C ASP A 320 -0.79 3.22 -15.41
N TYR A 321 -1.60 3.83 -16.28
CA TYR A 321 -1.33 5.15 -16.79
C TYR A 321 -2.60 5.93 -17.13
N PHE A 322 -2.50 7.24 -17.02
CA PHE A 322 -3.56 8.15 -17.44
C PHE A 322 -2.99 9.47 -17.96
N TYR A 323 -3.76 10.20 -18.74
CA TYR A 323 -3.39 11.53 -19.20
C TYR A 323 -3.94 12.56 -18.21
N ASP A 324 -3.03 13.36 -17.57
CA ASP A 324 -3.44 14.32 -16.55
C ASP A 324 -3.80 15.70 -17.11
N ARG A 325 -2.95 16.25 -17.98
CA ARG A 325 -3.11 17.60 -18.53
C ARG A 325 -2.33 17.80 -19.82
N LEU A 326 -2.57 18.92 -20.47
CA LEU A 326 -1.69 19.37 -21.56
C LEU A 326 -0.31 19.76 -21.03
N TRP A 327 0.72 19.48 -21.82
CA TRP A 327 2.06 20.02 -21.55
C TRP A 327 2.00 21.56 -21.53
N LYS A 328 2.63 22.19 -20.52
CA LYS A 328 2.69 23.66 -20.45
C LYS A 328 3.67 24.20 -21.49
N PRO A 329 3.46 25.41 -22.07
CA PRO A 329 4.32 25.94 -23.11
C PRO A 329 5.81 26.07 -22.75
N ALA A 330 6.12 26.26 -21.48
CA ALA A 330 7.49 26.38 -20.95
C ALA A 330 8.02 25.06 -20.35
N GLU A 331 7.26 23.98 -20.38
CA GLU A 331 7.62 22.69 -19.81
C GLU A 331 8.38 21.87 -20.86
N LEU A 332 9.55 21.36 -20.49
CA LEU A 332 10.29 20.43 -21.36
C LEU A 332 9.51 19.13 -21.49
N ARG A 333 9.18 18.75 -22.72
CA ARG A 333 8.57 17.48 -23.03
C ARG A 333 9.62 16.40 -22.97
N GLN A 334 9.60 15.64 -21.86
CA GLN A 334 10.58 14.59 -21.59
C GLN A 334 9.88 13.43 -20.88
N THR A 335 10.37 12.23 -21.13
CA THR A 335 10.04 11.07 -20.30
C THR A 335 10.91 11.08 -19.05
N ARG A 336 10.28 11.15 -17.89
CA ARG A 336 10.91 11.19 -16.57
C ARG A 336 10.28 10.17 -15.66
N LEU A 337 11.01 9.12 -15.31
CA LEU A 337 10.58 8.09 -14.37
C LEU A 337 11.51 8.06 -13.16
N VAL A 338 10.97 7.78 -12.01
CA VAL A 338 11.68 7.43 -10.78
C VAL A 338 11.38 5.97 -10.50
N LEU A 339 12.42 5.16 -10.38
CA LEU A 339 12.35 3.76 -10.03
C LEU A 339 12.91 3.61 -8.62
N ILE A 340 12.19 2.95 -7.74
CA ILE A 340 12.59 2.66 -6.36
C ILE A 340 12.75 1.16 -6.24
N GLY A 341 13.91 0.72 -5.74
CA GLY A 341 14.23 -0.70 -5.64
C GLY A 341 15.51 -0.94 -4.85
N ARG A 342 15.97 -2.18 -4.87
CA ARG A 342 17.20 -2.57 -4.18
C ARG A 342 18.37 -2.55 -5.15
N SER A 343 19.48 -1.91 -4.74
CA SER A 343 20.76 -1.89 -5.48
C SER A 343 20.61 -1.55 -6.96
N LEU A 344 19.69 -0.64 -7.31
CA LEU A 344 19.45 -0.26 -8.69
C LEU A 344 20.63 0.51 -9.26
N ASP A 345 21.07 0.12 -10.46
CA ASP A 345 22.08 0.81 -11.25
C ASP A 345 21.45 1.68 -12.34
N GLN A 346 21.78 2.96 -12.35
CA GLN A 346 21.20 3.94 -13.27
C GLN A 346 21.51 3.65 -14.74
N GLU A 347 22.71 3.17 -15.05
CA GLU A 347 23.09 2.89 -16.42
C GLU A 347 22.45 1.61 -16.95
N GLN A 348 22.28 0.59 -16.09
CA GLN A 348 21.55 -0.63 -16.45
C GLN A 348 20.07 -0.34 -16.69
N VAL A 349 19.42 0.46 -15.82
CA VAL A 349 18.03 0.89 -16.00
C VAL A 349 17.87 1.64 -17.31
N LYS A 350 18.75 2.60 -17.61
CA LYS A 350 18.73 3.34 -18.87
C LYS A 350 18.93 2.44 -20.10
N ALA A 351 19.86 1.51 -20.03
CA ALA A 351 20.13 0.58 -21.13
C ALA A 351 18.89 -0.29 -21.41
N SER A 352 18.27 -0.84 -20.37
CA SER A 352 17.09 -1.71 -20.49
C SER A 352 15.87 -0.98 -21.04
N LEU A 353 15.65 0.28 -20.66
CA LEU A 353 14.50 1.05 -21.13
C LEU A 353 14.69 1.66 -22.52
N LYS A 354 15.94 1.90 -22.97
CA LYS A 354 16.27 2.43 -24.31
C LYS A 354 16.48 1.37 -25.38
N SER A 355 16.64 0.11 -25.01
CA SER A 355 16.87 -0.97 -25.99
C SER A 355 15.75 -1.03 -27.02
N SER A 356 16.13 -0.98 -28.29
CA SER A 356 15.25 -0.98 -29.46
C SER A 356 14.60 -2.33 -29.69
#